data_e873355d3f0d1ba537d903371ee695e1
#
_entry.id   e873355d3f0d1ba537d903371ee695e1
#
_cell.length_a   1.000
_cell.length_b   1.000
_cell.length_c   1.000
_cell.angle_alpha   90.00
_cell.angle_beta   90.00
_cell.angle_gamma   90.00
#
_symmetry.space_group_name_H-M   'P 1'
#
loop_
_entity.id
_entity.type
_entity.pdbx_description
1 polymer ?
#
loop_
_entity_poly.entity_id
_entity_poly.type
_entity_poly.pdbx_seq_one_letter_code
_entity_poly.pdbx_strand_id
1 'polypeptide(L)'
;GDPTNEILWFSLGSVYDNLQKSELAAEAYLKALSIDPSYFDANYNLGAMYFNDAVQGINEANDMWKPRMTKAESAKQKALEEAAKEKFIEARPFLEAALEANAEDLDTVRSLRDIYARTGQDDLMLKMSNMLK
;
A
#
# COMPACT_ATOMS: atom_id res chain seq x y z
N GLY A 1 -31.06 3.50 -2.92
CA GLY A 1 -30.18 2.40 -2.77
C GLY A 1 -29.87 2.12 -1.32
N ASP A 2 -29.29 1.00 -1.13
CA ASP A 2 -28.85 0.60 0.20
C ASP A 2 -27.60 1.39 0.60
N PRO A 3 -27.67 2.25 1.64
CA PRO A 3 -26.51 2.99 2.09
C PRO A 3 -25.41 2.09 2.68
N THR A 4 -25.73 0.81 2.91
CA THR A 4 -24.77 -0.18 3.37
C THR A 4 -24.14 -0.95 2.23
N ASN A 5 -24.28 -0.48 1.00
CA ASN A 5 -23.75 -1.19 -0.16
C ASN A 5 -22.26 -0.87 -0.37
N GLU A 6 -21.41 -1.77 0.07
CA GLU A 6 -19.96 -1.68 -0.05
C GLU A 6 -19.50 -1.58 -1.50
N ILE A 7 -20.24 -2.19 -2.42
CA ILE A 7 -19.90 -2.17 -3.86
C ILE A 7 -20.00 -0.76 -4.42
N LEU A 8 -21.03 0.00 -4.01
CA LEU A 8 -21.21 1.39 -4.47
C LEU A 8 -20.09 2.29 -3.96
N TRP A 9 -19.69 2.13 -2.69
CA TRP A 9 -18.57 2.88 -2.14
C TRP A 9 -17.24 2.51 -2.79
N PHE A 10 -17.04 1.21 -3.03
CA PHE A 10 -15.86 0.75 -3.77
C PHE A 10 -15.83 1.34 -5.19
N SER A 11 -16.95 1.32 -5.89
CA SER A 11 -17.04 1.86 -7.25
C SER A 11 -16.73 3.36 -7.28
N LEU A 12 -17.22 4.11 -6.30
CA LEU A 12 -16.90 5.52 -6.16
C LEU A 12 -15.41 5.73 -5.92
N GLY A 13 -14.82 4.92 -5.05
CA GLY A 13 -13.38 4.94 -4.81
C GLY A 13 -12.57 4.71 -6.08
N SER A 14 -12.97 3.73 -6.90
CA SER A 14 -12.32 3.43 -8.18
C SER A 14 -12.40 4.62 -9.14
N VAL A 15 -13.54 5.30 -9.20
CA VAL A 15 -13.68 6.50 -10.04
C VAL A 15 -12.70 7.59 -9.58
N TYR A 16 -12.65 7.86 -8.28
CA TYR A 16 -11.73 8.86 -7.75
C TYR A 16 -10.26 8.47 -7.99
N ASP A 17 -9.93 7.19 -7.85
CA ASP A 17 -8.58 6.68 -8.10
C ASP A 17 -8.18 6.91 -9.56
N ASN A 18 -9.07 6.60 -10.50
CA ASN A 18 -8.84 6.84 -11.92
C ASN A 18 -8.68 8.33 -12.24
N LEU A 19 -9.33 9.21 -11.49
CA LEU A 19 -9.20 10.65 -11.61
C LEU A 19 -8.01 11.21 -10.85
N GLN A 20 -7.19 10.34 -10.26
CA GLN A 20 -6.02 10.68 -9.46
C GLN A 20 -6.37 11.54 -8.22
N LYS A 21 -7.57 11.36 -7.71
CA LYS A 21 -8.03 12.02 -6.47
C LYS A 21 -7.86 11.04 -5.30
N SER A 22 -6.61 10.82 -4.91
CA SER A 22 -6.23 9.75 -3.98
C SER A 22 -6.90 9.87 -2.61
N GLU A 23 -7.02 11.08 -2.06
CA GLU A 23 -7.65 11.28 -0.75
C GLU A 23 -9.13 10.90 -0.78
N LEU A 24 -9.85 11.32 -1.82
CA LEU A 24 -11.26 10.97 -1.98
C LEU A 24 -11.45 9.47 -2.25
N ALA A 25 -10.52 8.88 -3.02
CA ALA A 25 -10.54 7.43 -3.25
C ALA A 25 -10.36 6.67 -1.94
N ALA A 26 -9.39 7.07 -1.12
CA ALA A 26 -9.15 6.43 0.18
C ALA A 26 -10.38 6.52 1.09
N GLU A 27 -11.02 7.70 1.15
CA GLU A 27 -12.24 7.87 1.94
C GLU A 27 -13.35 6.92 1.49
N ALA A 28 -13.55 6.79 0.18
CA ALA A 28 -14.58 5.90 -0.36
C ALA A 28 -14.27 4.43 -0.08
N TYR A 29 -13.02 4.02 -0.24
CA TYR A 29 -12.61 2.66 0.09
C TYR A 29 -12.78 2.35 1.57
N LEU A 30 -12.45 3.31 2.44
CA LEU A 30 -12.66 3.14 3.88
C LEU A 30 -14.14 3.03 4.24
N LYS A 31 -15.01 3.74 3.53
CA LYS A 31 -16.46 3.59 3.69
C LYS A 31 -16.91 2.17 3.32
N ALA A 32 -16.42 1.66 2.20
CA ALA A 32 -16.71 0.27 1.81
C ALA A 32 -16.26 -0.71 2.90
N LEU A 33 -15.07 -0.51 3.47
CA LEU A 33 -14.51 -1.36 4.52
C LEU A 33 -15.22 -1.20 5.86
N SER A 34 -15.86 -0.05 6.12
CA SER A 34 -16.67 0.12 7.32
C SER A 34 -17.94 -0.75 7.27
N ILE A 35 -18.40 -1.06 6.07
CA ILE A 35 -19.58 -1.92 5.83
C ILE A 35 -19.16 -3.39 5.79
N ASP A 36 -18.10 -3.71 5.03
CA ASP A 36 -17.54 -5.06 4.93
C ASP A 36 -16.01 -5.01 5.10
N PRO A 37 -15.50 -5.21 6.32
CA PRO A 37 -14.07 -5.17 6.59
C PRO A 37 -13.24 -6.20 5.84
N SER A 38 -13.88 -7.26 5.33
CA SER A 38 -13.21 -8.34 4.59
C SER A 38 -13.29 -8.16 3.08
N TYR A 39 -13.83 -7.03 2.60
CA TYR A 39 -14.02 -6.81 1.17
C TYR A 39 -12.66 -6.72 0.47
N PHE A 40 -12.34 -7.78 -0.30
CA PHE A 40 -11.02 -7.93 -0.93
C PHE A 40 -10.64 -6.74 -1.79
N ASP A 41 -11.52 -6.34 -2.71
CA ASP A 41 -11.20 -5.29 -3.69
C ASP A 41 -10.86 -3.95 -3.02
N ALA A 42 -11.61 -3.56 -1.98
CA ALA A 42 -11.34 -2.31 -1.27
C ALA A 42 -10.04 -2.40 -0.46
N ASN A 43 -9.79 -3.52 0.22
CA ASN A 43 -8.53 -3.75 0.94
C ASN A 43 -7.34 -3.74 -0.01
N TYR A 44 -7.45 -4.45 -1.12
CA TYR A 44 -6.39 -4.52 -2.12
C TYR A 44 -6.08 -3.15 -2.70
N ASN A 45 -7.11 -2.43 -3.16
CA ASN A 45 -6.91 -1.14 -3.82
C ASN A 45 -6.35 -0.09 -2.87
N LEU A 46 -6.85 -0.04 -1.65
CA LEU A 46 -6.33 0.91 -0.66
C LEU A 46 -4.90 0.57 -0.26
N GLY A 47 -4.61 -0.71 -0.05
CA GLY A 47 -3.24 -1.17 0.21
C GLY A 47 -2.31 -0.87 -0.94
N ALA A 48 -2.75 -1.09 -2.18
CA ALA A 48 -1.96 -0.79 -3.38
C ALA A 48 -1.68 0.71 -3.52
N MET A 49 -2.64 1.57 -3.17
CA MET A 49 -2.43 3.03 -3.19
C MET A 49 -1.29 3.42 -2.26
N TYR A 50 -1.33 2.98 -1.01
CA TYR A 50 -0.26 3.29 -0.04
C TYR A 50 1.06 2.67 -0.46
N PHE A 51 1.04 1.45 -0.99
CA PHE A 51 2.24 0.77 -1.49
C PHE A 51 2.88 1.56 -2.64
N ASN A 52 2.08 2.00 -3.59
CA ASN A 52 2.58 2.77 -4.74
C ASN A 52 3.13 4.13 -4.32
N ASP A 53 2.50 4.80 -3.35
CA ASP A 53 3.02 6.04 -2.78
C ASP A 53 4.38 5.81 -2.12
N ALA A 54 4.54 4.68 -1.42
CA ALA A 54 5.80 4.32 -0.81
C ALA A 54 6.89 4.08 -1.86
N VAL A 55 6.57 3.35 -2.93
CA VAL A 55 7.52 3.08 -4.03
C VAL A 55 7.95 4.40 -4.69
N GLN A 56 7.00 5.31 -4.92
CA GLN A 56 7.32 6.61 -5.48
C GLN A 56 8.31 7.39 -4.58
N GLY A 57 8.08 7.37 -3.27
CA GLY A 57 8.97 8.01 -2.31
C GLY A 57 10.39 7.42 -2.33
N ILE A 58 10.51 6.10 -2.42
CA ILE A 58 11.80 5.44 -2.56
C ILE A 58 12.50 5.84 -3.86
N ASN A 59 11.76 5.90 -4.96
CA ASN A 59 12.33 6.30 -6.26
C ASN A 59 12.82 7.74 -6.21
N GLU A 60 12.07 8.65 -5.60
CA GLU A 60 12.49 10.04 -5.43
C GLU A 60 13.77 10.13 -4.59
N ALA A 61 13.85 9.36 -3.50
CA ALA A 61 15.05 9.31 -2.66
C ALA A 61 16.25 8.80 -3.43
N ASN A 62 16.07 7.73 -4.22
CA ASN A 62 17.14 7.14 -5.03
C ASN A 62 17.64 8.11 -6.11
N ASP A 63 16.72 8.86 -6.72
CA ASP A 63 17.06 9.83 -7.76
C ASP A 63 17.89 11.01 -7.21
N MET A 64 17.84 11.27 -5.91
CA MET A 64 18.65 12.30 -5.26
C MET A 64 20.11 11.89 -5.07
N TRP A 65 20.40 10.59 -5.17
CA TRP A 65 21.75 10.09 -4.86
C TRP A 65 22.79 10.64 -5.83
N LYS A 66 23.91 11.11 -5.28
CA LYS A 66 25.10 11.51 -6.04
C LYS A 66 26.33 11.35 -5.15
N PRO A 67 27.55 11.23 -5.73
CA PRO A 67 28.76 10.93 -4.94
C PRO A 67 29.09 11.96 -3.84
N ARG A 68 28.69 13.22 -4.02
CA ARG A 68 28.96 14.28 -3.03
C ARG A 68 27.66 14.97 -2.66
N MET A 69 26.97 14.43 -1.67
CA MET A 69 25.75 15.02 -1.15
C MET A 69 26.06 15.95 0.02
N THR A 70 25.39 17.10 0.05
CA THR A 70 25.43 17.99 1.21
C THR A 70 24.67 17.35 2.37
N LYS A 71 24.87 17.88 3.60
CA LYS A 71 24.10 17.43 4.76
C LYS A 71 22.61 17.63 4.56
N ALA A 72 22.22 18.76 3.96
CA ALA A 72 20.81 19.06 3.68
C ALA A 72 20.21 18.07 2.68
N GLU A 73 20.95 17.74 1.61
CA GLU A 73 20.52 16.76 0.61
C GLU A 73 20.38 15.37 1.22
N SER A 74 21.35 14.93 2.03
CA SER A 74 21.30 13.63 2.71
C SER A 74 20.14 13.56 3.70
N ALA A 75 19.87 14.64 4.42
CA ALA A 75 18.75 14.71 5.35
C ALA A 75 17.40 14.60 4.62
N LYS A 76 17.29 15.27 3.46
CA LYS A 76 16.09 15.22 2.64
C LYS A 76 15.86 13.80 2.08
N GLN A 77 16.93 13.15 1.59
CA GLN A 77 16.87 11.79 1.10
C GLN A 77 16.37 10.83 2.20
N LYS A 78 16.97 10.95 3.39
CA LYS A 78 16.58 10.12 4.53
C LYS A 78 15.12 10.35 4.94
N ALA A 79 14.67 11.61 4.92
CA ALA A 79 13.27 11.92 5.24
C ALA A 79 12.31 11.29 4.23
N LEU A 80 12.65 11.27 2.94
CA LEU A 80 11.86 10.61 1.91
C LEU A 80 11.80 9.09 2.14
N GLU A 81 12.92 8.49 2.49
CA GLU A 81 12.99 7.04 2.79
C GLU A 81 12.14 6.69 4.01
N GLU A 82 12.20 7.49 5.06
CA GLU A 82 11.41 7.27 6.27
C GLU A 82 9.92 7.47 6.02
N ALA A 83 9.54 8.49 5.26
CA ALA A 83 8.15 8.72 4.86
C ALA A 83 7.62 7.56 4.01
N ALA A 84 8.43 7.03 3.11
CA ALA A 84 8.09 5.86 2.31
C ALA A 84 7.87 4.63 3.19
N LYS A 85 8.74 4.42 4.18
CA LYS A 85 8.59 3.32 5.13
C LYS A 85 7.26 3.40 5.89
N GLU A 86 6.87 4.59 6.32
CA GLU A 86 5.58 4.79 6.96
C GLU A 86 4.41 4.43 6.03
N LYS A 87 4.52 4.74 4.75
CA LYS A 87 3.51 4.37 3.76
C LYS A 87 3.44 2.85 3.56
N PHE A 88 4.56 2.16 3.58
CA PHE A 88 4.57 0.69 3.55
C PHE A 88 3.87 0.12 4.80
N ILE A 89 4.11 0.70 5.96
CA ILE A 89 3.46 0.29 7.21
C ILE A 89 1.94 0.54 7.12
N GLU A 90 1.51 1.67 6.54
CA GLU A 90 0.08 1.95 6.32
C GLU A 90 -0.57 0.96 5.36
N ALA A 91 0.14 0.54 4.32
CA ALA A 91 -0.36 -0.42 3.33
C ALA A 91 -0.58 -1.81 3.92
N ARG A 92 0.23 -2.19 4.89
CA ARG A 92 0.31 -3.55 5.43
C ARG A 92 -1.03 -4.12 5.90
N PRO A 93 -1.79 -3.46 6.80
CA PRO A 93 -3.02 -4.07 7.32
C PRO A 93 -4.07 -4.32 6.24
N PHE A 94 -4.13 -3.47 5.23
CA PHE A 94 -5.07 -3.64 4.12
C PHE A 94 -4.68 -4.82 3.23
N LEU A 95 -3.40 -4.97 2.94
CA LEU A 95 -2.91 -6.09 2.13
C LEU A 95 -2.97 -7.41 2.92
N GLU A 96 -2.76 -7.39 4.22
CA GLU A 96 -2.96 -8.58 5.06
C GLU A 96 -4.43 -9.01 5.06
N ALA A 97 -5.36 -8.06 5.17
CA ALA A 97 -6.79 -8.34 5.08
C ALA A 97 -7.18 -8.87 3.69
N ALA A 98 -6.59 -8.32 2.63
CA ALA A 98 -6.80 -8.81 1.28
C ALA A 98 -6.33 -10.26 1.12
N LEU A 99 -5.15 -10.58 1.65
CA LEU A 99 -4.62 -11.95 1.61
C LEU A 99 -5.51 -12.92 2.38
N GLU A 100 -6.04 -12.49 3.53
CA GLU A 100 -6.96 -13.30 4.32
C GLU A 100 -8.25 -13.60 3.56
N ALA A 101 -8.75 -12.63 2.80
CA ALA A 101 -9.95 -12.80 1.98
C ALA A 101 -9.70 -13.63 0.72
N ASN A 102 -8.50 -13.54 0.14
CA ASN A 102 -8.09 -14.32 -1.04
C ASN A 102 -6.63 -14.71 -0.95
N ALA A 103 -6.36 -15.85 -0.34
CA ALA A 103 -5.00 -16.36 -0.10
C ALA A 103 -4.26 -16.75 -1.38
N GLU A 104 -4.94 -16.81 -2.52
CA GLU A 104 -4.35 -17.20 -3.79
C GLU A 104 -3.92 -16.00 -4.64
N ASP A 105 -4.20 -14.77 -4.20
CA ASP A 105 -3.82 -13.59 -4.96
C ASP A 105 -2.32 -13.33 -4.85
N LEU A 106 -1.58 -13.70 -5.88
CA LEU A 106 -0.11 -13.60 -5.88
C LEU A 106 0.39 -12.16 -5.87
N ASP A 107 -0.38 -11.22 -6.40
CA ASP A 107 0.02 -9.80 -6.35
C ASP A 107 0.02 -9.28 -4.91
N THR A 108 -0.97 -9.67 -4.12
CA THR A 108 -1.02 -9.37 -2.69
C THR A 108 0.19 -9.99 -1.97
N VAL A 109 0.50 -11.25 -2.28
CA VAL A 109 1.64 -11.95 -1.68
C VAL A 109 2.96 -11.24 -2.00
N ARG A 110 3.16 -10.84 -3.26
CA ARG A 110 4.36 -10.10 -3.68
C ARG A 110 4.49 -8.78 -2.95
N SER A 111 3.41 -8.03 -2.87
CA SER A 111 3.40 -6.74 -2.17
C SER A 111 3.73 -6.90 -0.69
N LEU A 112 3.14 -7.89 -0.03
CA LEU A 112 3.43 -8.17 1.39
C LEU A 112 4.87 -8.62 1.60
N ARG A 113 5.40 -9.46 0.71
CA ARG A 113 6.81 -9.85 0.78
C ARG A 113 7.71 -8.61 0.79
N ASP A 114 7.47 -7.68 -0.12
CA ASP A 114 8.26 -6.47 -0.23
C ASP A 114 8.12 -5.58 1.02
N ILE A 115 6.90 -5.45 1.55
CA ILE A 115 6.65 -4.70 2.79
C ILE A 115 7.41 -5.34 3.96
N TYR A 116 7.31 -6.66 4.11
CA TYR A 116 7.98 -7.36 5.21
C TYR A 116 9.51 -7.25 5.12
N ALA A 117 10.05 -7.35 3.91
CA ALA A 117 11.48 -7.16 3.70
C ALA A 117 11.93 -5.75 4.10
N ARG A 118 11.17 -4.74 3.73
CA ARG A 118 11.52 -3.34 4.00
C ARG A 118 11.28 -2.92 5.45
N THR A 119 10.45 -3.66 6.17
CA THR A 119 10.13 -3.34 7.57
C THR A 119 10.79 -4.30 8.56
N GLY A 120 11.74 -5.12 8.10
CA GLY A 120 12.54 -5.97 8.97
C GLY A 120 11.82 -7.19 9.52
N GLN A 121 10.77 -7.65 8.84
CA GLN A 121 9.99 -8.83 9.26
C GLN A 121 10.37 -10.05 8.44
N ASP A 122 11.58 -10.53 8.67
CA ASP A 122 12.22 -11.55 7.83
C ASP A 122 11.45 -12.88 7.79
N ASP A 123 10.88 -13.31 8.92
CA ASP A 123 10.11 -14.55 8.97
C ASP A 123 8.86 -14.48 8.08
N LEU A 124 8.15 -13.34 8.13
CA LEU A 124 6.97 -13.13 7.31
C LEU A 124 7.34 -12.97 5.84
N MET A 125 8.44 -12.29 5.57
CA MET A 125 8.97 -12.16 4.21
C MET A 125 9.28 -13.54 3.61
N LEU A 126 9.94 -14.41 4.37
CA LEU A 126 10.26 -15.77 3.93
C LEU A 126 8.98 -16.58 3.68
N LYS A 127 7.98 -16.44 4.54
CA LYS A 127 6.69 -17.11 4.35
C LYS A 127 6.05 -16.69 3.04
N MET A 128 6.05 -15.38 2.72
CA MET A 128 5.50 -14.89 1.45
C MET A 128 6.31 -15.42 0.27
N SER A 129 7.64 -15.43 0.37
CA SER A 129 8.51 -15.96 -0.68
C SER A 129 8.22 -17.44 -0.98
N ASN A 130 7.94 -18.22 0.06
CA ASN A 130 7.60 -19.63 -0.11
C ASN A 130 6.25 -19.83 -0.80
N MET A 131 5.31 -18.92 -0.59
CA MET A 131 4.02 -18.96 -1.27
C MET A 131 4.12 -18.67 -2.77
N LEU A 132 5.23 -18.04 -3.21
CA LEU A 132 5.47 -17.70 -4.62
C LEU A 132 6.20 -18.80 -5.41
N LYS A 133 6.57 -19.89 -4.76
CA LYS A 133 7.30 -21.01 -5.39
C LYS A 133 6.41 -21.95 -6.18
#